data_0c438182de25254bc168b088c5b17a4f
#
_entry.id   0c438182de25254bc168b088c5b17a4f
#
_cell.length_a   1.000
_cell.length_b   1.000
_cell.length_c   1.000
_cell.angle_alpha   90.00
_cell.angle_beta   90.00
_cell.angle_gamma   90.00
#
_symmetry.space_group_name_H-M   'P 1'
#
loop_
_entity.id
_entity.type
_entity.pdbx_description
1 polymer ?
#
loop_
_entity_poly.entity_id
_entity_poly.type
_entity_poly.pdbx_seq_one_letter_code
_entity_poly.pdbx_strand_id
1 'polypeptide(L)'
;MNADGALPKVQSGRRLEETFIIKAFPACLRCPPSVMNKFSLQQQVLKRLAEDLLQAEDAVRVAHETATHAENIAENKYDTLGLEAAYLATGQVRRAEAIRQAMAKWHQFRPRPYDASKGIQLGALVCLVDSDDKQQQLFLGPDGGSMQLGSGNQLVQVISMEAPLGRAMLGKCEGDDVSIQVAAIRQQFEVLRVH
;
A
#
# COMPACT_ATOMS: atom_id res chain seq x y z
N MET A 1 -71.22 -8.32 -51.95
CA MET A 1 -71.63 -7.47 -50.83
C MET A 1 -70.64 -7.74 -49.71
N ASN A 2 -70.03 -6.71 -49.33
CA ASN A 2 -68.78 -6.54 -48.52
C ASN A 2 -68.91 -7.11 -47.12
N ALA A 3 -67.79 -7.66 -46.60
CA ALA A 3 -67.44 -7.63 -45.21
C ALA A 3 -65.94 -7.69 -45.01
N ASP A 4 -65.37 -6.54 -44.73
CA ASP A 4 -64.00 -6.32 -44.29
C ASP A 4 -63.81 -6.90 -42.91
N GLY A 5 -62.86 -7.80 -42.74
CA GLY A 5 -62.42 -8.34 -41.45
C GLY A 5 -60.99 -7.91 -41.17
N ALA A 6 -60.81 -6.81 -40.47
CA ALA A 6 -59.55 -6.28 -40.06
C ALA A 6 -58.91 -7.19 -38.98
N LEU A 7 -57.71 -7.68 -39.22
CA LEU A 7 -56.85 -8.39 -38.24
C LEU A 7 -56.15 -7.39 -37.31
N PRO A 8 -56.07 -7.65 -36.00
CA PRO A 8 -55.32 -6.80 -35.10
C PRO A 8 -53.79 -7.03 -35.27
N LYS A 9 -53.06 -5.95 -35.38
CA LYS A 9 -51.60 -5.87 -35.35
C LYS A 9 -51.08 -6.34 -34.01
N VAL A 10 -50.34 -7.43 -34.00
CA VAL A 10 -49.50 -7.84 -32.89
C VAL A 10 -48.29 -6.88 -32.82
N GLN A 11 -48.24 -6.06 -31.75
CA GLN A 11 -47.09 -5.26 -31.45
C GLN A 11 -45.96 -6.18 -30.95
N SER A 12 -44.92 -6.30 -31.75
CA SER A 12 -43.64 -6.92 -31.40
C SER A 12 -42.98 -6.13 -30.27
N GLY A 13 -43.00 -6.67 -29.07
CA GLY A 13 -42.22 -6.18 -27.95
C GLY A 13 -40.73 -6.27 -28.25
N ARG A 14 -40.07 -5.13 -28.37
CA ARG A 14 -38.59 -5.09 -28.41
C ARG A 14 -38.07 -5.58 -27.08
N ARG A 15 -37.53 -6.78 -27.09
CA ARG A 15 -36.66 -7.29 -26.04
C ARG A 15 -35.38 -6.47 -26.11
N LEU A 16 -35.16 -5.59 -25.13
CA LEU A 16 -33.87 -4.95 -24.92
C LEU A 16 -32.91 -6.05 -24.51
N GLU A 17 -32.12 -6.52 -25.44
CA GLU A 17 -30.91 -7.28 -25.15
C GLU A 17 -29.93 -6.28 -24.51
N GLU A 18 -29.87 -6.30 -23.17
CA GLU A 18 -28.73 -5.75 -22.45
C GLU A 18 -27.51 -6.55 -22.89
N THR A 19 -26.83 -6.03 -23.90
CA THR A 19 -25.50 -6.50 -24.28
C THR A 19 -24.57 -6.15 -23.13
N PHE A 20 -24.39 -7.11 -22.21
CA PHE A 20 -23.24 -7.12 -21.31
C PHE A 20 -22.01 -7.11 -22.18
N ILE A 21 -21.48 -5.92 -22.46
CA ILE A 21 -20.14 -5.76 -22.99
C ILE A 21 -19.21 -6.22 -21.88
N ILE A 22 -18.92 -7.52 -21.87
CA ILE A 22 -17.73 -8.03 -21.20
C ILE A 22 -16.57 -7.34 -21.91
N LYS A 23 -16.09 -6.23 -21.34
CA LYS A 23 -14.79 -5.68 -21.69
C LYS A 23 -13.78 -6.79 -21.42
N ALA A 24 -13.49 -7.57 -22.45
CA ALA A 24 -12.34 -8.44 -22.45
C ALA A 24 -11.11 -7.53 -22.38
N PHE A 25 -10.65 -7.26 -21.18
CA PHE A 25 -9.40 -6.59 -20.95
C PHE A 25 -8.31 -7.42 -21.63
N PRO A 26 -7.47 -6.82 -22.47
CA PRO A 26 -6.31 -7.50 -23.00
C PRO A 26 -5.50 -7.99 -21.80
N ALA A 27 -5.20 -9.28 -21.79
CA ALA A 27 -4.37 -9.91 -20.78
C ALA A 27 -3.17 -9.00 -20.49
N CYS A 28 -3.09 -8.55 -19.24
CA CYS A 28 -2.12 -7.59 -18.79
C CYS A 28 -0.70 -8.07 -19.07
N LEU A 29 -0.12 -7.62 -20.20
CA LEU A 29 1.23 -7.99 -20.65
C LEU A 29 2.34 -7.40 -19.74
N ARG A 30 1.99 -6.60 -18.72
CA ARG A 30 2.97 -5.89 -17.86
C ARG A 30 3.02 -6.35 -16.42
N CYS A 31 2.04 -7.12 -15.96
CA CYS A 31 2.17 -7.78 -14.66
C CYS A 31 2.68 -9.20 -14.95
N PRO A 32 3.99 -9.46 -14.89
CA PRO A 32 4.48 -10.81 -15.12
C PRO A 32 3.81 -11.70 -14.07
N PRO A 33 3.44 -12.95 -14.40
CA PRO A 33 3.03 -13.96 -13.43
C PRO A 33 4.27 -14.42 -12.67
N SER A 34 5.10 -13.49 -12.24
CA SER A 34 6.15 -13.75 -11.29
C SER A 34 5.41 -13.97 -9.99
N VAL A 35 5.29 -15.23 -9.61
CA VAL A 35 4.90 -15.64 -8.27
C VAL A 35 5.93 -15.01 -7.33
N MET A 36 5.79 -13.71 -7.07
CA MET A 36 6.59 -13.06 -6.04
C MET A 36 6.20 -13.73 -4.74
N ASN A 37 7.13 -14.53 -4.24
CA ASN A 37 6.91 -15.27 -3.01
C ASN A 37 6.74 -14.23 -1.88
N LYS A 38 5.55 -14.15 -1.32
CA LYS A 38 5.22 -13.24 -0.21
C LYS A 38 6.19 -13.39 0.96
N PHE A 39 6.69 -14.60 1.16
CA PHE A 39 7.71 -14.86 2.16
C PHE A 39 9.04 -14.17 1.82
N SER A 40 9.44 -14.17 0.54
CA SER A 40 10.62 -13.43 0.09
C SER A 40 10.43 -11.92 0.28
N LEU A 41 9.24 -11.38 0.02
CA LEU A 41 8.92 -9.97 0.29
C LEU A 41 9.05 -9.65 1.78
N GLN A 42 8.50 -10.51 2.65
CA GLN A 42 8.65 -10.35 4.10
C GLN A 42 10.13 -10.32 4.54
N GLN A 43 10.96 -11.21 3.99
CA GLN A 43 12.40 -11.23 4.29
C GLN A 43 13.10 -9.93 3.83
N GLN A 44 12.73 -9.42 2.66
CA GLN A 44 13.27 -8.14 2.17
C GLN A 44 12.85 -6.96 3.06
N VAL A 45 11.60 -6.94 3.54
CA VAL A 45 11.15 -5.92 4.52
C VAL A 45 11.98 -6.00 5.80
N LEU A 46 12.13 -7.20 6.36
CA LEU A 46 12.91 -7.38 7.59
C LEU A 46 14.36 -6.96 7.43
N LYS A 47 14.97 -7.29 6.29
CA LYS A 47 16.33 -6.85 5.97
C LYS A 47 16.42 -5.33 5.91
N ARG A 48 15.48 -4.68 5.23
CA ARG A 48 15.47 -3.21 5.13
C ARG A 48 15.25 -2.54 6.47
N LEU A 49 14.34 -3.06 7.29
CA LEU A 49 14.13 -2.55 8.65
C LEU A 49 15.37 -2.72 9.54
N ALA A 50 16.10 -3.81 9.38
CA ALA A 50 17.36 -4.02 10.11
C ALA A 50 18.44 -2.99 9.69
N GLU A 51 18.56 -2.69 8.40
CA GLU A 51 19.44 -1.64 7.89
C GLU A 51 19.03 -0.26 8.42
N ASP A 52 17.74 0.07 8.39
CA ASP A 52 17.21 1.34 8.90
C ASP A 52 17.40 1.45 10.42
N LEU A 53 17.32 0.34 11.17
CA LEU A 53 17.58 0.32 12.62
C LEU A 53 19.03 0.64 12.93
N LEU A 54 19.97 0.03 12.21
CA LEU A 54 21.40 0.31 12.40
C LEU A 54 21.70 1.80 12.16
N GLN A 55 21.12 2.37 11.11
CA GLN A 55 21.28 3.82 10.83
C GLN A 55 20.67 4.69 11.95
N ALA A 56 19.49 4.30 12.47
CA ALA A 56 18.84 5.04 13.55
C ALA A 56 19.63 4.94 14.85
N GLU A 57 20.20 3.77 15.18
CA GLU A 57 21.05 3.57 16.37
C GLU A 57 22.35 4.37 16.29
N ASP A 58 22.97 4.42 15.11
CA ASP A 58 24.15 5.27 14.88
C ASP A 58 23.82 6.75 15.03
N ALA A 59 22.66 7.19 14.50
CA ALA A 59 22.20 8.57 14.69
C ALA A 59 21.92 8.90 16.16
N VAL A 60 21.39 7.94 16.95
CA VAL A 60 21.24 8.10 18.41
C VAL A 60 22.58 8.31 19.09
N ARG A 61 23.57 7.47 18.75
CA ARG A 61 24.92 7.58 19.32
C ARG A 61 25.55 8.95 19.02
N VAL A 62 25.55 9.36 17.76
CA VAL A 62 26.11 10.65 17.33
C VAL A 62 25.40 11.83 18.02
N ALA A 63 24.06 11.80 18.08
CA ALA A 63 23.31 12.85 18.73
C ALA A 63 23.58 12.91 20.24
N HIS A 64 23.74 11.76 20.90
CA HIS A 64 24.09 11.68 22.31
C HIS A 64 25.51 12.21 22.58
N GLU A 65 26.50 11.80 21.80
CA GLU A 65 27.88 12.30 21.85
C GLU A 65 27.91 13.83 21.69
N THR A 66 27.17 14.37 20.72
CA THR A 66 27.05 15.82 20.50
C THR A 66 26.44 16.52 21.71
N ALA A 67 25.35 15.96 22.28
CA ALA A 67 24.68 16.57 23.42
C ALA A 67 25.53 16.56 24.71
N THR A 68 26.46 15.61 24.83
CA THR A 68 27.32 15.45 26.03
C THR A 68 28.74 15.98 25.85
N HIS A 69 29.08 16.49 24.67
CA HIS A 69 30.41 17.02 24.41
C HIS A 69 30.70 18.24 25.30
N ALA A 70 31.91 18.30 25.87
CA ALA A 70 32.30 19.36 26.81
C ALA A 70 32.17 20.78 26.22
N GLU A 71 32.41 20.95 24.91
CA GLU A 71 32.27 22.20 24.19
C GLU A 71 30.82 22.68 24.04
N ASN A 72 29.83 21.77 24.21
CA ASN A 72 28.40 22.06 24.11
C ASN A 72 27.76 22.34 25.47
N ILE A 73 28.56 22.46 26.53
CA ILE A 73 28.10 22.91 27.83
C ILE A 73 27.70 24.37 27.74
N ALA A 74 26.46 24.69 28.10
CA ALA A 74 25.94 26.06 28.02
C ALA A 74 26.86 27.06 28.76
N GLU A 75 27.45 28.01 28.06
CA GLU A 75 28.27 29.05 28.61
C GLU A 75 27.46 30.17 29.28
N ASN A 76 26.18 30.27 28.89
CA ASN A 76 25.25 31.24 29.43
C ASN A 76 23.79 30.76 29.26
N LYS A 77 22.82 31.47 29.90
CA LYS A 77 21.39 31.15 29.88
C LYS A 77 20.70 31.21 28.52
N TYR A 78 21.36 31.73 27.50
CA TYR A 78 20.85 31.84 26.14
C TYR A 78 21.45 30.79 25.20
N ASP A 79 22.40 30.02 25.69
CA ASP A 79 22.98 28.94 24.92
C ASP A 79 22.08 27.71 24.93
N THR A 80 21.46 27.42 23.79
CA THR A 80 20.49 26.32 23.62
C THR A 80 21.07 25.12 22.88
N LEU A 81 22.35 25.16 22.45
CA LEU A 81 22.94 24.14 21.58
C LEU A 81 22.84 22.73 22.18
N GLY A 82 23.21 22.58 23.46
CA GLY A 82 23.11 21.30 24.17
C GLY A 82 21.65 20.82 24.32
N LEU A 83 20.72 21.76 24.55
CA LEU A 83 19.27 21.45 24.64
C LEU A 83 18.72 20.96 23.30
N GLU A 84 19.06 21.64 22.21
CA GLU A 84 18.65 21.22 20.85
C GLU A 84 19.21 19.85 20.49
N ALA A 85 20.48 19.59 20.79
CA ALA A 85 21.08 18.28 20.59
C ALA A 85 20.38 17.17 21.41
N ALA A 86 19.97 17.45 22.66
CA ALA A 86 19.22 16.53 23.47
C ALA A 86 17.81 16.22 22.90
N TYR A 87 17.12 17.22 22.35
CA TYR A 87 15.85 16.99 21.66
C TYR A 87 16.03 16.13 20.41
N LEU A 88 17.07 16.36 19.59
CA LEU A 88 17.40 15.53 18.44
C LEU A 88 17.69 14.09 18.85
N ALA A 89 18.49 13.89 19.90
CA ALA A 89 18.78 12.56 20.44
C ALA A 89 17.49 11.83 20.84
N THR A 90 16.58 12.51 21.54
CA THR A 90 15.28 11.95 21.92
C THR A 90 14.44 11.56 20.71
N GLY A 91 14.44 12.37 19.66
CA GLY A 91 13.76 12.07 18.38
C GLY A 91 14.32 10.81 17.73
N GLN A 92 15.63 10.64 17.68
CA GLN A 92 16.28 9.46 17.11
C GLN A 92 16.00 8.19 17.92
N VAL A 93 15.99 8.27 19.25
CA VAL A 93 15.60 7.14 20.11
C VAL A 93 14.18 6.67 19.81
N ARG A 94 13.22 7.60 19.69
CA ARG A 94 11.83 7.26 19.33
C ARG A 94 11.73 6.60 17.96
N ARG A 95 12.52 7.07 16.99
CA ARG A 95 12.58 6.47 15.66
C ARG A 95 13.12 5.03 15.72
N ALA A 96 14.23 4.81 16.40
CA ALA A 96 14.80 3.46 16.57
C ALA A 96 13.81 2.50 17.25
N GLU A 97 13.10 2.97 18.28
CA GLU A 97 12.07 2.17 18.95
C GLU A 97 10.89 1.83 18.04
N ALA A 98 10.42 2.78 17.25
CA ALA A 98 9.36 2.54 16.26
C ALA A 98 9.77 1.46 15.23
N ILE A 99 11.03 1.49 14.76
CA ILE A 99 11.56 0.46 13.85
C ILE A 99 11.60 -0.91 14.53
N ARG A 100 12.04 -1.00 15.79
CA ARG A 100 12.05 -2.28 16.55
C ARG A 100 10.64 -2.86 16.68
N GLN A 101 9.64 -2.01 16.96
CA GLN A 101 8.23 -2.42 17.04
C GLN A 101 7.70 -2.90 15.69
N ALA A 102 8.04 -2.21 14.60
CA ALA A 102 7.70 -2.65 13.25
C ALA A 102 8.33 -4.03 12.95
N MET A 103 9.61 -4.22 13.26
CA MET A 103 10.29 -5.51 13.08
C MET A 103 9.61 -6.62 13.87
N ALA A 104 9.22 -6.39 15.11
CA ALA A 104 8.51 -7.37 15.94
C ALA A 104 7.18 -7.80 15.29
N LYS A 105 6.39 -6.86 14.76
CA LYS A 105 5.16 -7.15 14.01
C LYS A 105 5.44 -7.99 12.78
N TRP A 106 6.49 -7.66 12.00
CA TRP A 106 6.88 -8.40 10.81
C TRP A 106 7.40 -9.82 11.12
N HIS A 107 8.09 -10.03 12.23
CA HIS A 107 8.51 -11.36 12.67
C HIS A 107 7.35 -12.28 13.06
N GLN A 108 6.31 -11.70 13.65
CA GLN A 108 5.09 -12.43 14.02
C GLN A 108 4.15 -12.67 12.82
N PHE A 109 4.27 -11.84 11.80
CA PHE A 109 3.43 -11.91 10.63
C PHE A 109 3.68 -13.23 9.85
N ARG A 110 2.59 -13.82 9.34
CA ARG A 110 2.60 -15.02 8.50
C ARG A 110 1.75 -14.76 7.26
N PRO A 111 2.38 -14.56 6.07
CA PRO A 111 1.64 -14.41 4.83
C PRO A 111 0.74 -15.61 4.55
N ARG A 112 -0.51 -15.36 4.19
CA ARG A 112 -1.49 -16.38 3.84
C ARG A 112 -1.75 -16.34 2.33
N PRO A 113 -2.19 -17.48 1.73
CA PRO A 113 -2.74 -17.48 0.38
C PRO A 113 -3.96 -16.54 0.31
N TYR A 114 -4.19 -15.98 -0.87
CA TYR A 114 -5.39 -15.18 -1.11
C TYR A 114 -6.64 -16.07 -1.09
N ASP A 115 -7.69 -15.58 -0.45
CA ASP A 115 -8.99 -16.21 -0.37
C ASP A 115 -10.03 -15.26 -0.95
N ALA A 116 -10.50 -15.56 -2.16
CA ALA A 116 -11.45 -14.71 -2.88
C ALA A 116 -12.77 -14.50 -2.13
N SER A 117 -13.14 -15.41 -1.22
CA SER A 117 -14.37 -15.26 -0.40
C SER A 117 -14.24 -14.16 0.66
N LYS A 118 -13.02 -13.78 1.02
CA LYS A 118 -12.73 -12.78 2.06
C LYS A 118 -12.21 -11.46 1.50
N GLY A 119 -11.87 -11.45 0.22
CA GLY A 119 -11.25 -10.30 -0.43
C GLY A 119 -9.83 -10.02 0.06
N ILE A 120 -9.35 -8.80 -0.19
CA ILE A 120 -8.03 -8.34 0.20
C ILE A 120 -7.90 -8.31 1.73
N GLN A 121 -6.89 -9.01 2.24
CA GLN A 121 -6.54 -9.08 3.66
C GLN A 121 -5.07 -8.77 3.89
N LEU A 122 -4.66 -8.69 5.15
CA LEU A 122 -3.26 -8.58 5.53
C LEU A 122 -2.42 -9.69 4.87
N GLY A 123 -1.36 -9.29 4.20
CA GLY A 123 -0.48 -10.18 3.45
C GLY A 123 -0.89 -10.38 1.99
N ALA A 124 -1.89 -9.67 1.50
CA ALA A 124 -2.22 -9.67 0.09
C ALA A 124 -1.19 -8.87 -0.71
N LEU A 125 -0.81 -9.42 -1.87
CA LEU A 125 -0.09 -8.71 -2.91
C LEU A 125 -1.12 -8.28 -3.95
N VAL A 126 -1.31 -6.98 -4.12
CA VAL A 126 -2.37 -6.38 -4.92
C VAL A 126 -1.77 -5.61 -6.08
N CYS A 127 -2.29 -5.82 -7.28
CA CYS A 127 -2.00 -4.98 -8.44
C CYS A 127 -3.18 -4.01 -8.64
N LEU A 128 -2.90 -2.72 -8.53
CA LEU A 128 -3.86 -1.65 -8.82
C LEU A 128 -3.51 -0.96 -10.13
N VAL A 129 -4.52 -0.39 -10.78
CA VAL A 129 -4.36 0.54 -11.89
C VAL A 129 -5.06 1.84 -11.55
N ASP A 130 -4.44 2.96 -11.88
CA ASP A 130 -5.04 4.29 -11.73
C ASP A 130 -5.78 4.72 -13.00
N SER A 131 -6.39 5.90 -12.98
CA SER A 131 -7.11 6.51 -14.12
C SER A 131 -6.22 6.81 -15.32
N ASP A 132 -4.90 6.82 -15.16
CA ASP A 132 -3.90 7.07 -16.22
C ASP A 132 -3.30 5.75 -16.74
N ASP A 133 -3.92 4.60 -16.48
CA ASP A 133 -3.45 3.25 -16.84
C ASP A 133 -2.08 2.88 -16.20
N LYS A 134 -1.66 3.58 -15.15
CA LYS A 134 -0.43 3.24 -14.44
C LYS A 134 -0.69 2.14 -13.42
N GLN A 135 0.06 1.08 -13.56
CA GLN A 135 -0.02 -0.06 -12.64
C GLN A 135 0.97 0.08 -11.49
N GLN A 136 0.52 -0.29 -10.31
CA GLN A 136 1.34 -0.35 -9.11
C GLN A 136 1.10 -1.65 -8.35
N GLN A 137 2.16 -2.22 -7.80
CA GLN A 137 2.08 -3.41 -6.97
C GLN A 137 2.23 -3.01 -5.50
N LEU A 138 1.28 -3.45 -4.70
CA LEU A 138 1.21 -3.15 -3.28
C LEU A 138 1.24 -4.43 -2.46
N PHE A 139 2.07 -4.47 -1.44
CA PHE A 139 2.09 -5.55 -0.46
C PHE A 139 1.51 -5.03 0.87
N LEU A 140 0.38 -5.58 1.28
CA LEU A 140 -0.33 -5.14 2.48
C LEU A 140 0.31 -5.76 3.72
N GLY A 141 1.12 -4.98 4.41
CA GLY A 141 1.87 -5.41 5.60
C GLY A 141 1.24 -5.00 6.92
N PRO A 142 1.70 -5.59 8.05
CA PRO A 142 1.24 -5.23 9.40
C PRO A 142 1.74 -3.86 9.84
N ASP A 143 2.84 -3.42 9.25
CA ASP A 143 3.48 -2.13 9.48
C ASP A 143 4.39 -1.82 8.28
N GLY A 144 4.92 -0.62 8.18
CA GLY A 144 5.83 -0.27 7.10
C GLY A 144 5.29 0.91 6.30
N GLY A 145 5.72 2.10 6.66
CA GLY A 145 5.39 3.30 5.92
C GLY A 145 6.12 3.33 4.58
N SER A 146 5.42 3.15 3.47
CA SER A 146 5.88 3.50 2.11
C SER A 146 7.23 2.90 1.67
N MET A 147 7.62 1.75 2.24
CA MET A 147 8.83 1.05 1.83
C MET A 147 8.66 0.50 0.41
N GLN A 148 9.65 0.72 -0.45
CA GLN A 148 9.68 0.15 -1.79
C GLN A 148 10.69 -0.99 -1.86
N LEU A 149 10.27 -2.12 -2.40
CA LEU A 149 11.06 -3.33 -2.58
C LEU A 149 11.20 -3.65 -4.06
N GLY A 150 12.33 -4.23 -4.43
CA GLY A 150 12.61 -4.58 -5.83
C GLY A 150 13.24 -3.43 -6.62
N SER A 151 13.30 -3.60 -7.92
CA SER A 151 13.86 -2.62 -8.85
C SER A 151 13.17 -2.66 -10.22
N GLY A 152 13.16 -1.54 -10.91
CA GLY A 152 12.61 -1.42 -12.26
C GLY A 152 11.12 -1.78 -12.31
N ASN A 153 10.75 -2.68 -13.22
CA ASN A 153 9.35 -3.07 -13.46
C ASN A 153 8.75 -4.01 -12.38
N GLN A 154 9.56 -4.43 -11.40
CA GLN A 154 9.15 -5.29 -10.29
C GLN A 154 9.18 -4.54 -8.96
N LEU A 155 8.84 -3.26 -8.99
CA LEU A 155 8.75 -2.45 -7.78
C LEU A 155 7.46 -2.77 -7.03
N VAL A 156 7.59 -3.21 -5.78
CA VAL A 156 6.47 -3.44 -4.86
C VAL A 156 6.54 -2.43 -3.73
N GLN A 157 5.48 -1.69 -3.54
CA GLN A 157 5.36 -0.79 -2.41
C GLN A 157 4.70 -1.52 -1.24
N VAL A 158 5.36 -1.51 -0.09
CA VAL A 158 4.77 -2.01 1.16
C VAL A 158 3.88 -0.94 1.74
N ILE A 159 2.67 -1.31 2.12
CA ILE A 159 1.69 -0.40 2.69
C ILE A 159 1.06 -1.01 3.94
N SER A 160 0.87 -0.20 4.97
CA SER A 160 0.16 -0.63 6.18
C SER A 160 -1.35 -0.68 5.96
N MET A 161 -2.02 -1.60 6.65
CA MET A 161 -3.50 -1.61 6.73
C MET A 161 -4.08 -0.31 7.30
N GLU A 162 -3.33 0.43 8.09
CA GLU A 162 -3.77 1.68 8.71
C GLU A 162 -3.70 2.87 7.74
N ALA A 163 -2.92 2.75 6.66
CA ALA A 163 -2.83 3.78 5.63
C ALA A 163 -4.19 3.96 4.91
N PRO A 164 -4.51 5.17 4.43
CA PRO A 164 -5.80 5.41 3.76
C PRO A 164 -6.07 4.44 2.60
N LEU A 165 -5.08 4.17 1.76
CA LEU A 165 -5.20 3.22 0.66
C LEU A 165 -5.32 1.77 1.17
N GLY A 166 -4.56 1.40 2.21
CA GLY A 166 -4.66 0.09 2.84
C GLY A 166 -6.07 -0.20 3.35
N ARG A 167 -6.65 0.76 4.08
CA ARG A 167 -8.03 0.65 4.60
C ARG A 167 -9.06 0.55 3.48
N ALA A 168 -8.89 1.34 2.41
CA ALA A 168 -9.83 1.34 1.29
C ALA A 168 -9.80 0.04 0.48
N MET A 169 -8.69 -0.70 0.50
CA MET A 169 -8.54 -1.97 -0.19
C MET A 169 -9.09 -3.17 0.60
N LEU A 170 -9.16 -3.09 1.92
CA LEU A 170 -9.59 -4.23 2.76
C LEU A 170 -10.97 -4.76 2.34
N GLY A 171 -11.06 -6.07 2.14
CA GLY A 171 -12.29 -6.76 1.74
C GLY A 171 -12.68 -6.58 0.27
N LYS A 172 -11.93 -5.81 -0.52
CA LYS A 172 -12.15 -5.66 -1.96
C LYS A 172 -11.66 -6.90 -2.71
N CYS A 173 -12.27 -7.16 -3.87
CA CYS A 173 -11.92 -8.26 -4.76
C CYS A 173 -11.36 -7.74 -6.09
N GLU A 174 -10.87 -8.65 -6.92
CA GLU A 174 -10.48 -8.32 -8.30
C GLU A 174 -11.66 -7.73 -9.07
N GLY A 175 -11.42 -6.62 -9.78
CA GLY A 175 -12.43 -5.85 -10.51
C GLY A 175 -13.14 -4.78 -9.68
N ASP A 176 -12.88 -4.68 -8.38
CA ASP A 176 -13.48 -3.64 -7.54
C ASP A 176 -12.75 -2.31 -7.66
N ASP A 177 -13.53 -1.23 -7.54
CA ASP A 177 -12.99 0.13 -7.45
C ASP A 177 -12.58 0.47 -6.02
N VAL A 178 -11.43 1.12 -5.91
CA VAL A 178 -10.87 1.68 -4.67
C VAL A 178 -10.72 3.18 -4.83
N SER A 179 -11.35 3.96 -3.98
CA SER A 179 -11.20 5.41 -3.98
C SER A 179 -10.69 5.91 -2.65
N ILE A 180 -9.71 6.81 -2.70
CA ILE A 180 -9.18 7.50 -1.53
C ILE A 180 -9.22 9.00 -1.75
N GLN A 181 -9.31 9.73 -0.65
CA GLN A 181 -9.18 11.18 -0.66
C GLN A 181 -7.90 11.55 0.11
N VAL A 182 -6.97 12.19 -0.60
CA VAL A 182 -5.74 12.72 -0.01
C VAL A 182 -5.77 14.23 -0.16
N ALA A 183 -5.96 14.92 0.95
CA ALA A 183 -6.22 16.35 0.98
C ALA A 183 -7.46 16.72 0.12
N ALA A 184 -7.29 17.55 -0.90
CA ALA A 184 -8.37 17.95 -1.82
C ALA A 184 -8.48 17.07 -3.08
N ILE A 185 -7.60 16.10 -3.26
CA ILE A 185 -7.50 15.27 -4.47
C ILE A 185 -8.15 13.90 -4.18
N ARG A 186 -9.12 13.53 -5.01
CA ARG A 186 -9.66 12.16 -5.03
C ARG A 186 -8.89 11.33 -6.03
N GLN A 187 -8.32 10.23 -5.56
CA GLN A 187 -7.65 9.24 -6.39
C GLN A 187 -8.54 8.00 -6.50
N GLN A 188 -8.62 7.44 -7.69
CA GLN A 188 -9.39 6.22 -7.99
C GLN A 188 -8.46 5.18 -8.58
N PHE A 189 -8.67 3.94 -8.17
CA PHE A 189 -7.91 2.77 -8.61
C PHE A 189 -8.88 1.63 -8.85
N GLU A 190 -8.53 0.75 -9.76
CA GLU A 190 -9.19 -0.54 -9.96
C GLU A 190 -8.26 -1.66 -9.49
N VAL A 191 -8.81 -2.66 -8.81
CA VAL A 191 -8.07 -3.86 -8.39
C VAL A 191 -7.96 -4.81 -9.58
N LEU A 192 -6.79 -4.89 -10.21
CA LEU A 192 -6.58 -5.78 -11.34
C LEU A 192 -6.36 -7.24 -10.93
N ARG A 193 -5.59 -7.45 -9.86
CA ARG A 193 -5.22 -8.79 -9.41
C ARG A 193 -4.86 -8.80 -7.93
N VAL A 194 -5.17 -9.90 -7.26
CA VAL A 194 -4.82 -10.16 -5.86
C VAL A 194 -4.16 -11.54 -5.72
N HIS A 195 -3.07 -11.59 -4.96
CA HIS A 195 -2.34 -12.81 -4.65
C HIS A 195 -2.23 -13.05 -3.16
#